data_1e7dba5bd3a17457289313c4e50330fa
#
_entry.id   1e7dba5bd3a17457289313c4e50330fa
#
_cell.length_a   1.000
_cell.length_b   1.000
_cell.length_c   1.000
_cell.angle_alpha   90.00
_cell.angle_beta   90.00
_cell.angle_gamma   90.00
#
_symmetry.space_group_name_H-M   'P 1'
#
loop_
_entity.id
_entity.type
_entity.pdbx_description
1 polymer ?
#
loop_
_entity_poly.entity_id
_entity_poly.type
_entity_poly.pdbx_seq_one_letter_code
_entity_poly.pdbx_strand_id
1 'polypeptide(L)'
;LRKRIIQVSNFSKGKYAKFISDRSGMEFPYKEMVKEWNGSRVHISEFEPKQPQLEPKPHGADPQGLPQARPSKTAFPTTDFLPDNPFSTINTSTVITVSEPNSARQTGDIVRFYDVKEPVGGVAISTLQPETTLAADINDTTDTILVNDSSQFPAAGFFIIEKVNSDTKLYENEVIQYTGNTGNTFTGCTRGSNAQTRGNTPESTTASSHSLGAKVLGAFSITMISSTVKNPNGMPATLTENNSYKFTALSAATSTASGGGSFVSAGPIDNGVTE
;
A
#
# COMPACT_ATOMS: atom_id res chain seq x y z
N LEU A 1 44.47 62.49 -12.42
CA LEU A 1 43.86 61.31 -13.15
C LEU A 1 43.59 60.20 -12.15
N ARG A 2 42.33 60.04 -11.72
CA ARG A 2 41.90 58.89 -10.90
C ARG A 2 41.79 57.65 -11.81
N LYS A 3 42.65 56.66 -11.63
CA LYS A 3 42.51 55.34 -12.22
C LYS A 3 41.19 54.73 -11.69
N ARG A 4 40.21 54.58 -12.55
CA ARG A 4 39.01 53.78 -12.29
C ARG A 4 39.44 52.31 -12.23
N ILE A 5 39.45 51.73 -11.05
CA ILE A 5 39.58 50.29 -10.88
C ILE A 5 38.26 49.72 -11.39
N ILE A 6 38.27 49.13 -12.57
CA ILE A 6 37.17 48.35 -13.08
C ILE A 6 37.20 47.05 -12.27
N GLN A 7 36.32 46.94 -11.31
CA GLN A 7 36.05 45.68 -10.65
C GLN A 7 35.39 44.79 -11.68
N VAL A 8 36.15 43.91 -12.28
CA VAL A 8 35.62 42.86 -13.17
C VAL A 8 34.83 41.94 -12.28
N SER A 9 33.50 41.96 -12.46
CA SER A 9 32.63 41.00 -11.76
C SER A 9 33.05 39.59 -12.15
N ASN A 10 33.35 38.76 -11.15
CA ASN A 10 33.81 37.35 -11.29
C ASN A 10 32.76 36.43 -11.91
N PHE A 11 31.70 36.94 -12.52
CA PHE A 11 30.73 36.15 -13.22
C PHE A 11 31.14 35.94 -14.67
N SER A 12 31.74 34.79 -14.93
CA SER A 12 32.00 34.34 -16.30
C SER A 12 30.70 33.99 -17.00
N LYS A 13 30.43 34.58 -18.17
CA LYS A 13 29.21 34.37 -18.96
C LYS A 13 29.53 33.73 -20.31
N GLY A 14 28.74 32.76 -20.72
CA GLY A 14 28.80 32.15 -22.05
C GLY A 14 30.16 31.51 -22.35
N LYS A 15 30.79 31.92 -23.46
CA LYS A 15 32.08 31.34 -23.92
C LYS A 15 33.30 31.59 -22.99
N TYR A 16 33.17 32.52 -22.08
CA TYR A 16 34.19 32.84 -21.08
C TYR A 16 33.89 32.24 -19.71
N ALA A 17 32.88 31.37 -19.63
CA ALA A 17 32.59 30.68 -18.40
C ALA A 17 33.80 29.87 -17.94
N LYS A 18 34.00 29.82 -16.65
CA LYS A 18 35.05 29.05 -16.00
C LYS A 18 34.43 27.96 -15.15
N PHE A 19 35.18 26.91 -14.95
CA PHE A 19 34.79 25.76 -14.14
C PHE A 19 35.99 25.34 -13.27
N ILE A 20 35.71 24.85 -12.07
CA ILE A 20 36.75 24.33 -11.16
C ILE A 20 36.88 22.84 -11.43
N SER A 21 38.07 22.36 -11.72
CA SER A 21 38.34 20.95 -11.91
C SER A 21 38.12 20.18 -10.62
N ASP A 22 37.38 19.06 -10.71
CA ASP A 22 37.11 18.17 -9.57
C ASP A 22 38.41 17.48 -9.08
N ARG A 23 39.45 17.44 -9.88
CA ARG A 23 40.74 16.80 -9.55
C ARG A 23 41.72 17.75 -8.86
N SER A 24 42.01 18.87 -9.47
CA SER A 24 43.02 19.82 -8.97
C SER A 24 42.44 20.96 -8.14
N GLY A 25 41.12 21.19 -8.22
CA GLY A 25 40.49 22.36 -7.62
C GLY A 25 40.87 23.69 -8.30
N MET A 26 41.55 23.64 -9.45
CA MET A 26 41.94 24.81 -10.21
C MET A 26 40.85 25.27 -11.17
N GLU A 27 40.84 26.55 -11.46
CA GLU A 27 39.86 27.19 -12.34
C GLU A 27 40.35 27.18 -13.79
N PHE A 28 39.55 26.52 -14.69
CA PHE A 28 39.84 26.40 -16.12
C PHE A 28 38.70 26.94 -16.97
N PRO A 29 38.92 27.23 -18.28
CA PRO A 29 37.82 27.56 -19.18
C PRO A 29 36.83 26.41 -19.31
N TYR A 30 35.54 26.71 -19.21
CA TYR A 30 34.49 25.68 -19.27
C TYR A 30 34.53 24.82 -20.55
N LYS A 31 34.97 25.40 -21.66
CA LYS A 31 35.07 24.69 -22.95
C LYS A 31 36.13 23.60 -22.99
N GLU A 32 37.10 23.67 -22.11
CA GLU A 32 38.21 22.70 -22.02
C GLU A 32 37.96 21.62 -20.98
N MET A 33 36.78 21.66 -20.35
CA MET A 33 36.36 20.65 -19.38
C MET A 33 35.77 19.43 -20.04
N VAL A 34 36.25 18.27 -19.64
CA VAL A 34 35.79 16.96 -20.11
C VAL A 34 35.24 16.16 -18.91
N LYS A 35 34.31 15.26 -19.20
CA LYS A 35 33.77 14.37 -18.19
C LYS A 35 34.51 13.04 -18.20
N GLU A 36 35.05 12.64 -17.09
CA GLU A 36 35.70 11.34 -16.90
C GLU A 36 34.68 10.20 -16.73
N TRP A 37 35.19 8.98 -16.79
CA TRP A 37 34.42 7.76 -16.64
C TRP A 37 33.74 7.61 -15.27
N ASN A 38 34.33 8.20 -14.21
CA ASN A 38 33.80 8.21 -12.84
C ASN A 38 32.73 9.31 -12.63
N GLY A 39 32.49 10.15 -13.63
CA GLY A 39 31.56 11.25 -13.60
C GLY A 39 32.13 12.60 -13.23
N SER A 40 33.41 12.66 -12.79
CA SER A 40 34.13 13.89 -12.48
C SER A 40 34.32 14.75 -13.73
N ARG A 41 34.32 16.05 -13.54
CA ARG A 41 34.62 17.01 -14.59
C ARG A 41 36.00 17.60 -14.34
N VAL A 42 36.89 17.33 -15.29
CA VAL A 42 38.31 17.74 -15.20
C VAL A 42 38.73 18.49 -16.44
N HIS A 43 39.81 19.25 -16.35
CA HIS A 43 40.43 19.87 -17.51
C HIS A 43 41.04 18.80 -18.42
N ILE A 44 41.05 19.02 -19.74
CA ILE A 44 41.58 18.07 -20.73
C ILE A 44 43.01 17.61 -20.44
N SER A 45 43.83 18.47 -19.82
CA SER A 45 45.21 18.09 -19.43
C SER A 45 45.29 17.14 -18.23
N GLU A 46 44.20 17.02 -17.48
CA GLU A 46 44.05 16.14 -16.30
C GLU A 46 43.26 14.89 -16.60
N PHE A 47 42.75 14.75 -17.82
CA PHE A 47 41.88 13.65 -18.22
C PHE A 47 42.61 12.32 -18.18
N GLU A 48 42.01 11.35 -17.50
CA GLU A 48 42.43 9.95 -17.48
C GLU A 48 41.36 9.03 -18.10
N PRO A 49 41.73 8.21 -19.09
CA PRO A 49 40.83 7.22 -19.63
C PRO A 49 40.54 6.14 -18.58
N LYS A 50 39.37 5.54 -18.66
CA LYS A 50 38.99 4.40 -17.83
C LYS A 50 39.93 3.21 -18.12
N GLN A 51 40.44 2.61 -17.06
CA GLN A 51 41.22 1.40 -17.14
C GLN A 51 40.34 0.26 -17.68
N PRO A 52 40.81 -0.49 -18.74
CA PRO A 52 40.01 -1.56 -19.33
C PRO A 52 39.63 -2.69 -18.35
N GLN A 53 40.39 -2.84 -17.26
CA GLN A 53 40.10 -3.84 -16.22
C GLN A 53 38.85 -3.52 -15.42
N LEU A 54 38.44 -2.27 -15.39
CA LEU A 54 37.23 -1.79 -14.66
C LEU A 54 35.96 -1.94 -15.52
N GLU A 55 36.09 -2.34 -16.77
CA GLU A 55 34.92 -2.63 -17.61
C GLU A 55 34.49 -4.08 -17.42
N PRO A 56 33.22 -4.30 -17.01
CA PRO A 56 32.69 -5.65 -16.93
C PRO A 56 32.76 -6.29 -18.34
N LYS A 57 33.30 -7.50 -18.45
CA LYS A 57 33.26 -8.24 -19.69
C LYS A 57 31.80 -8.52 -20.07
N PRO A 58 31.38 -8.23 -21.30
CA PRO A 58 30.03 -8.54 -21.71
C PRO A 58 29.83 -10.06 -21.68
N HIS A 59 28.92 -10.55 -20.88
CA HIS A 59 28.48 -11.93 -20.90
C HIS A 59 27.31 -12.06 -21.88
N GLY A 60 27.40 -13.00 -22.82
CA GLY A 60 26.34 -13.23 -23.80
C GLY A 60 25.00 -13.67 -23.22
N ALA A 61 24.99 -14.12 -21.93
CA ALA A 61 23.79 -14.52 -21.22
C ALA A 61 23.20 -13.39 -20.35
N ASP A 62 23.91 -12.28 -20.24
CA ASP A 62 23.46 -11.14 -19.42
C ASP A 62 23.64 -9.83 -20.19
N PRO A 63 22.58 -9.33 -20.84
CA PRO A 63 22.63 -8.11 -21.63
C PRO A 63 22.71 -6.83 -20.76
N GLN A 64 23.32 -6.89 -19.63
CA GLN A 64 23.49 -5.75 -18.73
C GLN A 64 24.47 -4.75 -19.29
N GLY A 65 24.10 -4.10 -20.28
CA GLY A 65 25.01 -3.19 -20.89
C GLY A 65 24.66 -1.72 -20.81
N LEU A 66 23.77 -1.31 -19.94
CA LEU A 66 23.41 0.10 -19.84
C LEU A 66 24.31 0.82 -18.81
N PRO A 67 25.46 1.41 -19.24
CA PRO A 67 26.43 2.01 -18.33
C PRO A 67 25.90 3.22 -17.55
N GLN A 68 24.73 3.69 -17.81
CA GLN A 68 24.08 4.79 -17.09
C GLN A 68 22.56 4.58 -16.99
N ALA A 69 22.14 3.34 -16.83
CA ALA A 69 20.73 3.06 -16.61
C ALA A 69 20.26 3.81 -15.37
N ARG A 70 19.37 4.73 -15.58
CA ARG A 70 18.53 5.30 -14.53
C ARG A 70 17.11 4.83 -14.78
N PRO A 71 16.77 3.62 -14.32
CA PRO A 71 15.39 3.20 -14.40
C PRO A 71 14.58 4.26 -13.64
N SER A 72 13.51 4.73 -14.25
CA SER A 72 12.51 5.45 -13.49
C SER A 72 12.22 4.58 -12.26
N LYS A 73 12.28 5.15 -11.09
CA LYS A 73 11.67 4.50 -9.93
C LYS A 73 10.18 4.39 -10.30
N THR A 74 9.83 3.27 -10.84
CA THR A 74 8.45 2.84 -10.75
C THR A 74 8.27 2.68 -9.25
N ALA A 75 7.66 3.67 -8.61
CA ALA A 75 6.99 3.36 -7.38
C ALA A 75 6.05 2.24 -7.77
N PHE A 76 6.37 1.03 -7.35
CA PHE A 76 5.40 -0.04 -7.42
C PHE A 76 4.18 0.54 -6.73
N PRO A 77 3.00 0.55 -7.36
CA PRO A 77 1.80 0.87 -6.64
C PRO A 77 1.84 -0.04 -5.43
N THR A 78 1.68 0.53 -4.26
CA THR A 78 1.62 -0.19 -2.99
C THR A 78 0.33 -0.99 -2.84
N THR A 79 -0.31 -1.38 -3.92
CA THR A 79 -1.24 -2.50 -3.96
C THR A 79 -0.40 -3.75 -3.78
N ASP A 80 -0.04 -3.98 -2.54
CA ASP A 80 0.60 -5.22 -2.16
C ASP A 80 -0.44 -6.31 -2.35
N PHE A 81 -0.30 -7.04 -3.43
CA PHE A 81 -1.08 -8.24 -3.62
C PHE A 81 -0.67 -9.26 -2.56
N LEU A 82 -1.66 -9.95 -2.03
CA LEU A 82 -1.45 -11.11 -1.20
C LEU A 82 -0.80 -12.22 -2.04
N PRO A 83 -0.12 -13.19 -1.42
CA PRO A 83 0.36 -14.39 -2.10
C PRO A 83 -0.79 -15.11 -2.82
N ASP A 84 -0.44 -15.93 -3.81
CA ASP A 84 -1.44 -16.78 -4.48
C ASP A 84 -2.16 -17.66 -3.46
N ASN A 85 -3.49 -17.71 -3.55
CA ASN A 85 -4.36 -18.46 -2.64
C ASN A 85 -4.14 -18.08 -1.16
N PRO A 86 -4.31 -16.79 -0.79
CA PRO A 86 -3.94 -16.31 0.54
C PRO A 86 -4.84 -16.81 1.66
N PHE A 87 -6.04 -17.27 1.36
CA PHE A 87 -6.99 -17.75 2.36
C PHE A 87 -6.79 -19.22 2.64
N SER A 88 -6.88 -19.60 3.91
CA SER A 88 -6.92 -20.98 4.34
C SER A 88 -8.03 -21.22 5.35
N THR A 89 -8.71 -22.35 5.20
CA THR A 89 -9.86 -22.75 6.01
C THR A 89 -9.60 -24.07 6.71
N ILE A 90 -10.32 -24.29 7.80
CA ILE A 90 -10.41 -25.58 8.49
C ILE A 90 -11.87 -26.04 8.44
N ASN A 91 -12.10 -27.29 8.06
CA ASN A 91 -13.43 -27.87 8.00
C ASN A 91 -14.24 -27.59 9.28
N THR A 92 -15.49 -27.20 9.14
CA THR A 92 -16.43 -26.83 10.20
C THR A 92 -16.11 -25.54 10.98
N SER A 93 -15.02 -24.85 10.63
CA SER A 93 -14.65 -23.58 11.26
C SER A 93 -15.20 -22.39 10.46
N THR A 94 -15.67 -21.36 11.18
CA THR A 94 -15.99 -20.05 10.60
C THR A 94 -14.76 -19.14 10.53
N VAL A 95 -13.64 -19.54 11.13
CA VAL A 95 -12.41 -18.75 11.15
C VAL A 95 -11.60 -19.03 9.90
N ILE A 96 -11.28 -17.97 9.17
CA ILE A 96 -10.43 -18.01 7.98
C ILE A 96 -9.08 -17.36 8.34
N THR A 97 -8.01 -18.03 7.96
CA THR A 97 -6.64 -17.51 8.09
C THR A 97 -6.20 -16.91 6.77
N VAL A 98 -5.55 -15.76 6.83
CA VAL A 98 -5.00 -15.05 5.67
C VAL A 98 -3.50 -14.97 5.81
N SER A 99 -2.78 -15.30 4.74
CA SER A 99 -1.33 -15.11 4.62
C SER A 99 -1.05 -13.75 4.00
N GLU A 100 -0.41 -12.86 4.74
CA GLU A 100 0.04 -11.53 4.29
C GLU A 100 1.45 -11.27 4.83
N PRO A 101 2.50 -11.73 4.13
CA PRO A 101 3.89 -11.57 4.57
C PRO A 101 4.27 -10.09 4.74
N ASN A 102 5.00 -9.81 5.81
CA ASN A 102 5.43 -8.45 6.15
C ASN A 102 4.28 -7.45 6.36
N SER A 103 3.13 -7.94 6.78
CA SER A 103 1.98 -7.12 7.14
C SER A 103 2.36 -6.21 8.32
N ALA A 104 2.10 -4.92 8.20
CA ALA A 104 2.21 -3.97 9.31
C ALA A 104 0.92 -3.88 10.15
N ARG A 105 0.00 -4.83 9.97
CA ARG A 105 -1.32 -4.83 10.60
C ARG A 105 -1.23 -5.20 12.09
N GLN A 106 -2.26 -4.80 12.79
CA GLN A 106 -2.45 -5.08 14.22
C GLN A 106 -3.79 -5.77 14.48
N THR A 107 -3.89 -6.45 15.61
CA THR A 107 -5.16 -7.00 16.07
C THR A 107 -6.16 -5.88 16.32
N GLY A 108 -7.34 -5.99 15.73
CA GLY A 108 -8.40 -4.98 15.76
C GLY A 108 -8.48 -4.12 14.51
N ASP A 109 -7.52 -4.22 13.59
CA ASP A 109 -7.59 -3.53 12.30
C ASP A 109 -8.83 -4.01 11.53
N ILE A 110 -9.40 -3.08 10.77
CA ILE A 110 -10.52 -3.37 9.87
C ILE A 110 -9.95 -3.54 8.46
N VAL A 111 -10.21 -4.69 7.86
CA VAL A 111 -9.68 -5.06 6.55
C VAL A 111 -10.81 -5.41 5.60
N ARG A 112 -10.71 -4.95 4.38
CA ARG A 112 -11.51 -5.38 3.26
C ARG A 112 -10.65 -6.11 2.23
N PHE A 113 -11.19 -7.18 1.65
CA PHE A 113 -10.54 -7.91 0.56
C PHE A 113 -11.10 -7.46 -0.78
N TYR A 114 -10.22 -7.42 -1.79
CA TYR A 114 -10.52 -7.06 -3.16
C TYR A 114 -10.03 -8.16 -4.10
N ASP A 115 -10.74 -8.33 -5.21
CA ASP A 115 -10.39 -9.26 -6.29
C ASP A 115 -10.25 -10.74 -5.87
N VAL A 116 -11.01 -11.17 -4.87
CA VAL A 116 -11.12 -12.60 -4.54
C VAL A 116 -11.84 -13.29 -5.70
N LYS A 117 -11.16 -14.22 -6.37
CA LYS A 117 -11.67 -14.86 -7.61
C LYS A 117 -12.15 -16.29 -7.40
N GLU A 118 -11.65 -16.93 -6.38
CA GLU A 118 -11.95 -18.34 -6.11
C GLU A 118 -12.48 -18.55 -4.70
N PRO A 119 -13.52 -19.36 -4.51
CA PRO A 119 -13.98 -19.74 -3.18
C PRO A 119 -12.92 -20.58 -2.48
N VAL A 120 -12.97 -20.64 -1.16
CA VAL A 120 -12.05 -21.43 -0.36
C VAL A 120 -12.82 -22.28 0.65
N GLY A 121 -12.51 -23.57 0.69
CA GLY A 121 -13.10 -24.49 1.67
C GLY A 121 -14.63 -24.52 1.68
N GLY A 122 -15.27 -24.23 0.53
CA GLY A 122 -16.72 -24.13 0.41
C GLY A 122 -17.32 -22.81 0.89
N VAL A 123 -16.49 -21.86 1.36
CA VAL A 123 -16.94 -20.50 1.67
C VAL A 123 -17.07 -19.72 0.37
N ALA A 124 -18.24 -19.14 0.13
CA ALA A 124 -18.51 -18.40 -1.10
C ALA A 124 -17.74 -17.07 -1.16
N ILE A 125 -17.32 -16.65 -2.36
CA ILE A 125 -16.64 -15.37 -2.59
C ILE A 125 -17.48 -14.21 -2.06
N SER A 126 -18.78 -14.24 -2.25
CA SER A 126 -19.69 -13.19 -1.79
C SER A 126 -19.66 -12.96 -0.27
N THR A 127 -19.28 -13.97 0.50
CA THR A 127 -19.11 -13.84 1.96
C THR A 127 -17.71 -13.41 2.36
N LEU A 128 -16.74 -13.47 1.45
CA LEU A 128 -15.38 -12.91 1.63
C LEU A 128 -15.31 -11.45 1.17
N GLN A 129 -16.18 -11.08 0.24
CA GLN A 129 -16.36 -9.72 -0.28
C GLN A 129 -17.84 -9.35 -0.26
N PRO A 130 -18.50 -9.22 0.91
CA PRO A 130 -19.91 -8.83 0.95
C PRO A 130 -20.10 -7.45 0.33
N GLU A 131 -21.07 -7.32 -0.56
CA GLU A 131 -21.38 -6.06 -1.22
C GLU A 131 -22.90 -5.89 -1.34
N THR A 132 -23.37 -4.68 -1.06
CA THR A 132 -24.77 -4.28 -1.25
C THR A 132 -24.83 -2.77 -1.49
N THR A 133 -26.04 -2.21 -1.52
CA THR A 133 -26.24 -0.76 -1.66
C THR A 133 -27.27 -0.29 -0.63
N LEU A 134 -27.19 0.99 -0.26
CA LEU A 134 -28.18 1.63 0.59
C LEU A 134 -29.57 1.62 -0.10
N ALA A 135 -30.58 1.26 0.66
CA ALA A 135 -31.98 1.28 0.22
C ALA A 135 -32.71 2.57 0.60
N ALA A 136 -32.07 3.47 1.34
CA ALA A 136 -32.57 4.79 1.70
C ALA A 136 -31.40 5.78 1.97
N ASP A 137 -31.69 7.08 1.89
CA ASP A 137 -30.75 8.10 2.34
C ASP A 137 -30.54 7.99 3.84
N ILE A 138 -29.30 8.20 4.28
CA ILE A 138 -28.94 8.24 5.70
C ILE A 138 -28.22 9.54 6.03
N ASN A 139 -28.40 10.02 7.24
CA ASN A 139 -27.65 11.14 7.78
C ASN A 139 -26.49 10.63 8.68
N ASP A 140 -25.74 11.55 9.23
CA ASP A 140 -24.58 11.28 10.10
C ASP A 140 -24.93 10.66 11.47
N THR A 141 -26.20 10.71 11.88
CA THR A 141 -26.70 10.20 13.17
C THR A 141 -27.58 8.96 13.05
N THR A 142 -27.82 8.48 11.84
CA THR A 142 -28.65 7.28 11.60
C THR A 142 -27.99 6.04 12.19
N ASP A 143 -28.64 5.36 13.11
CA ASP A 143 -28.18 4.17 13.81
C ASP A 143 -28.80 2.85 13.28
N THR A 144 -29.77 2.98 12.41
CA THR A 144 -30.48 1.84 11.75
C THR A 144 -30.45 2.04 10.25
N ILE A 145 -29.71 1.19 9.53
CA ILE A 145 -29.41 1.38 8.12
C ILE A 145 -30.07 0.30 7.29
N LEU A 146 -30.92 0.70 6.36
CA LEU A 146 -31.59 -0.17 5.42
C LEU A 146 -30.76 -0.35 4.15
N VAL A 147 -30.59 -1.59 3.73
CA VAL A 147 -29.83 -1.98 2.52
C VAL A 147 -30.68 -2.88 1.62
N ASN A 148 -30.29 -3.04 0.37
CA ASN A 148 -31.03 -3.85 -0.58
C ASN A 148 -30.93 -5.36 -0.28
N ASP A 149 -29.76 -5.83 0.15
CA ASP A 149 -29.55 -7.22 0.53
C ASP A 149 -28.43 -7.30 1.59
N SER A 150 -28.76 -7.84 2.75
CA SER A 150 -27.79 -8.05 3.84
C SER A 150 -27.42 -9.52 4.05
N SER A 151 -27.87 -10.43 3.17
CA SER A 151 -27.72 -11.89 3.35
C SER A 151 -26.26 -12.36 3.36
N GLN A 152 -25.36 -11.61 2.76
CA GLN A 152 -23.93 -11.91 2.68
C GLN A 152 -23.11 -11.38 3.87
N PHE A 153 -23.77 -10.60 4.74
CA PHE A 153 -23.12 -9.98 5.88
C PHE A 153 -23.38 -10.79 7.16
N PRO A 154 -22.40 -10.92 8.06
CA PRO A 154 -22.58 -11.58 9.34
C PRO A 154 -23.64 -10.88 10.22
N ALA A 155 -24.05 -11.56 11.30
CA ALA A 155 -25.04 -10.98 12.24
C ALA A 155 -24.57 -9.71 12.93
N ALA A 156 -23.26 -9.55 13.10
CA ALA A 156 -22.64 -8.34 13.61
C ALA A 156 -21.24 -8.20 12.96
N GLY A 157 -20.77 -6.98 12.78
CA GLY A 157 -19.49 -6.75 12.14
C GLY A 157 -19.27 -5.31 11.73
N PHE A 158 -18.58 -5.15 10.62
CA PHE A 158 -18.23 -3.85 10.05
C PHE A 158 -18.58 -3.80 8.57
N PHE A 159 -18.94 -2.64 8.10
CA PHE A 159 -19.03 -2.34 6.69
C PHE A 159 -18.50 -0.93 6.40
N ILE A 160 -18.22 -0.68 5.15
CA ILE A 160 -17.71 0.58 4.63
C ILE A 160 -18.73 1.14 3.66
N ILE A 161 -19.02 2.43 3.74
CA ILE A 161 -19.74 3.13 2.68
C ILE A 161 -18.73 3.95 1.90
N GLU A 162 -18.63 3.67 0.60
CA GLU A 162 -17.76 4.42 -0.30
C GLU A 162 -18.33 5.80 -0.57
N LYS A 163 -17.51 6.80 -0.41
CA LYS A 163 -17.82 8.18 -0.75
C LYS A 163 -16.59 8.81 -1.41
N VAL A 164 -16.82 9.43 -2.56
CA VAL A 164 -15.79 10.22 -3.23
C VAL A 164 -16.15 11.70 -3.09
N ASN A 165 -15.24 12.48 -2.56
CA ASN A 165 -15.39 13.92 -2.51
C ASN A 165 -15.34 14.49 -3.93
N SER A 166 -16.41 15.22 -4.32
CA SER A 166 -16.55 15.76 -5.68
C SER A 166 -15.48 16.80 -6.03
N ASP A 167 -14.99 17.54 -5.04
CA ASP A 167 -14.07 18.64 -5.21
C ASP A 167 -12.62 18.19 -5.20
N THR A 168 -12.25 17.36 -4.23
CA THR A 168 -10.88 16.88 -4.04
C THR A 168 -10.58 15.60 -4.81
N LYS A 169 -11.63 14.87 -5.26
CA LYS A 169 -11.52 13.52 -5.86
C LYS A 169 -10.87 12.49 -4.93
N LEU A 170 -10.88 12.73 -3.66
CA LEU A 170 -10.37 11.80 -2.65
C LEU A 170 -11.49 10.92 -2.12
N TYR A 171 -11.14 9.71 -1.70
CA TYR A 171 -12.07 8.85 -0.97
C TYR A 171 -12.24 9.36 0.46
N GLU A 172 -13.50 9.50 0.86
CA GLU A 172 -13.94 9.82 2.22
C GLU A 172 -14.82 8.67 2.72
N ASN A 173 -14.26 7.48 2.73
CA ASN A 173 -15.00 6.29 3.12
C ASN A 173 -15.35 6.33 4.60
N GLU A 174 -16.55 5.90 4.93
CA GLU A 174 -16.99 5.77 6.32
C GLU A 174 -17.05 4.32 6.74
N VAL A 175 -16.41 3.99 7.87
CA VAL A 175 -16.54 2.70 8.54
C VAL A 175 -17.66 2.75 9.55
N ILE A 176 -18.53 1.78 9.50
CA ILE A 176 -19.67 1.65 10.40
C ILE A 176 -19.62 0.26 11.02
N GLN A 177 -19.65 0.23 12.37
CA GLN A 177 -19.84 -1.00 13.13
C GLN A 177 -21.33 -1.23 13.31
N TYR A 178 -21.81 -2.44 13.13
CA TYR A 178 -23.19 -2.83 13.44
C TYR A 178 -23.22 -4.02 14.38
N THR A 179 -24.26 -4.10 15.22
CA THR A 179 -24.43 -5.16 16.22
C THR A 179 -25.58 -6.10 15.89
N GLY A 180 -26.39 -5.78 14.90
CA GLY A 180 -27.46 -6.63 14.41
C GLY A 180 -27.68 -6.51 12.91
N ASN A 181 -28.07 -7.63 12.29
CA ASN A 181 -28.41 -7.73 10.87
C ASN A 181 -29.66 -8.60 10.72
N THR A 182 -30.79 -7.98 10.41
CA THR A 182 -32.08 -8.67 10.29
C THR A 182 -32.92 -7.99 9.22
N GLY A 183 -33.43 -8.79 8.26
CA GLY A 183 -34.38 -8.31 7.27
C GLY A 183 -33.86 -7.16 6.41
N ASN A 184 -32.64 -7.24 5.91
CA ASN A 184 -31.96 -6.21 5.14
C ASN A 184 -31.73 -4.90 5.90
N THR A 185 -31.67 -4.98 7.23
CA THR A 185 -31.45 -3.81 8.09
C THR A 185 -30.30 -4.09 9.04
N PHE A 186 -29.32 -3.21 9.04
CA PHE A 186 -28.28 -3.15 10.07
C PHE A 186 -28.76 -2.29 11.23
N THR A 187 -28.64 -2.81 12.44
CA THR A 187 -29.08 -2.16 13.67
C THR A 187 -27.95 -1.98 14.66
N GLY A 188 -28.09 -1.01 15.55
CA GLY A 188 -27.05 -0.65 16.52
C GLY A 188 -25.78 -0.19 15.82
N CYS A 189 -25.93 0.64 14.81
CA CYS A 189 -24.82 1.16 14.01
C CYS A 189 -24.05 2.23 14.76
N THR A 190 -22.75 2.01 14.96
CA THR A 190 -21.82 3.05 15.43
C THR A 190 -21.16 3.67 14.22
N ARG A 191 -21.46 4.95 14.00
CA ARG A 191 -21.03 5.73 12.84
C ARG A 191 -19.60 6.24 13.02
N GLY A 192 -18.89 6.39 11.91
CA GLY A 192 -17.53 6.94 11.92
C GLY A 192 -16.55 6.11 12.76
N SER A 193 -16.69 4.78 12.76
CA SER A 193 -15.82 3.89 13.53
C SER A 193 -14.37 4.03 13.12
N ASN A 194 -13.46 3.85 14.08
CA ASN A 194 -12.04 3.85 13.79
C ASN A 194 -11.67 2.63 12.95
N ALA A 195 -10.95 2.89 11.88
CA ALA A 195 -10.24 1.87 11.11
C ALA A 195 -8.74 2.12 11.29
N GLN A 196 -7.97 1.06 11.46
CA GLN A 196 -6.52 1.20 11.50
C GLN A 196 -5.96 0.92 10.10
N THR A 197 -5.00 1.74 9.71
CA THR A 197 -4.27 1.55 8.47
C THR A 197 -2.97 0.81 8.70
N ARG A 198 -2.41 0.30 7.61
CA ARG A 198 -1.08 -0.27 7.54
C ARG A 198 -0.05 0.76 8.01
N GLY A 199 0.68 0.48 9.09
CA GLY A 199 1.74 1.35 9.58
C GLY A 199 1.48 2.14 10.86
N ASN A 200 0.59 1.69 11.73
CA ASN A 200 0.38 2.22 13.10
C ASN A 200 -0.31 3.58 13.22
N THR A 201 -0.84 4.13 12.16
CA THR A 201 -1.65 5.35 12.27
C THR A 201 -3.12 4.95 12.29
N PRO A 202 -3.83 5.11 13.41
CA PRO A 202 -5.28 4.89 13.41
C PRO A 202 -5.92 5.95 12.51
N GLU A 203 -6.58 5.53 11.47
CA GLU A 203 -7.47 6.39 10.70
C GLU A 203 -8.85 6.34 11.33
N SER A 204 -9.29 7.47 11.80
CA SER A 204 -10.70 7.65 12.19
C SER A 204 -11.47 8.08 10.95
N THR A 205 -12.54 7.37 10.66
CA THR A 205 -13.49 7.81 9.66
C THR A 205 -14.50 8.76 10.30
N THR A 206 -15.09 9.63 9.49
CA THR A 206 -16.07 10.61 9.98
C THR A 206 -17.46 10.22 9.52
N ALA A 207 -18.42 10.23 10.45
CA ALA A 207 -19.82 10.05 10.12
C ALA A 207 -20.30 11.13 9.15
N SER A 208 -20.90 10.72 8.07
CA SER A 208 -21.39 11.63 7.03
C SER A 208 -22.72 11.15 6.43
N SER A 209 -23.38 12.04 5.71
CA SER A 209 -24.60 11.68 4.99
C SER A 209 -24.25 10.90 3.72
N HIS A 210 -25.03 9.86 3.46
CA HIS A 210 -24.91 9.06 2.23
C HIS A 210 -26.26 8.92 1.56
N SER A 211 -26.25 8.93 0.24
CA SER A 211 -27.46 8.86 -0.57
C SER A 211 -27.88 7.42 -0.87
N LEU A 212 -29.15 7.25 -1.14
CA LEU A 212 -29.72 6.02 -1.71
C LEU A 212 -28.82 5.49 -2.84
N GLY A 213 -28.55 4.19 -2.83
CA GLY A 213 -27.73 3.52 -3.85
C GLY A 213 -26.22 3.62 -3.59
N ALA A 214 -25.77 4.29 -2.54
CA ALA A 214 -24.35 4.27 -2.17
C ALA A 214 -23.91 2.82 -1.88
N LYS A 215 -22.70 2.48 -2.32
CA LYS A 215 -22.14 1.13 -2.11
C LYS A 215 -21.82 0.89 -0.66
N VAL A 216 -22.25 -0.26 -0.17
CA VAL A 216 -21.99 -0.79 1.16
C VAL A 216 -21.14 -2.05 1.02
N LEU A 217 -19.98 -2.03 1.56
CA LEU A 217 -18.94 -3.03 1.35
C LEU A 217 -18.56 -3.65 2.68
N GLY A 218 -18.61 -4.98 2.76
CA GLY A 218 -18.26 -5.69 3.99
C GLY A 218 -16.77 -5.55 4.33
N ALA A 219 -16.50 -5.43 5.63
CA ALA A 219 -15.17 -5.39 6.18
C ALA A 219 -15.08 -6.30 7.41
N PHE A 220 -13.86 -6.71 7.74
CA PHE A 220 -13.61 -7.68 8.79
C PHE A 220 -12.62 -7.13 9.79
N SER A 221 -12.92 -7.28 11.08
CA SER A 221 -11.93 -7.07 12.13
C SER A 221 -11.01 -8.29 12.18
N ILE A 222 -9.72 -8.04 12.17
CA ILE A 222 -8.70 -9.09 12.14
C ILE A 222 -8.06 -9.32 13.50
N THR A 223 -7.55 -10.52 13.69
CA THR A 223 -6.72 -10.89 14.84
C THR A 223 -5.41 -11.45 14.32
N MET A 224 -4.29 -10.86 14.71
CA MET A 224 -2.98 -11.37 14.34
C MET A 224 -2.73 -12.75 14.94
N ILE A 225 -2.07 -13.60 14.18
CA ILE A 225 -1.66 -14.92 14.64
C ILE A 225 -0.27 -14.77 15.24
N SER A 226 -0.13 -15.17 16.53
CA SER A 226 1.14 -15.24 17.21
C SER A 226 1.67 -16.66 17.21
N SER A 227 2.92 -16.86 16.85
CA SER A 227 3.61 -18.15 17.02
C SER A 227 4.53 -18.10 18.23
N THR A 228 4.60 -19.22 18.93
CA THR A 228 5.56 -19.40 20.02
C THR A 228 6.79 -20.09 19.45
N VAL A 229 7.88 -19.35 19.30
CA VAL A 229 9.18 -19.89 18.87
C VAL A 229 10.07 -20.08 20.08
N LYS A 230 10.86 -21.16 20.09
CA LYS A 230 11.90 -21.32 21.10
C LYS A 230 13.14 -20.54 20.67
N ASN A 231 13.60 -19.65 21.53
CA ASN A 231 14.90 -19.00 21.37
C ASN A 231 16.03 -20.04 21.36
N PRO A 232 17.21 -19.72 20.80
CA PRO A 232 18.38 -20.61 20.85
C PRO A 232 18.73 -21.15 22.25
N ASN A 233 18.30 -20.44 23.28
CA ASN A 233 18.47 -20.83 24.69
C ASN A 233 17.33 -21.73 25.22
N GLY A 234 16.41 -22.19 24.36
CA GLY A 234 15.30 -23.07 24.74
C GLY A 234 14.13 -22.37 25.45
N MET A 235 14.20 -21.07 25.71
CA MET A 235 13.10 -20.33 26.32
C MET A 235 12.00 -20.01 25.31
N PRO A 236 10.71 -20.15 25.67
CA PRO A 236 9.62 -19.78 24.80
C PRO A 236 9.63 -18.24 24.60
N ALA A 237 9.66 -17.81 23.35
CA ALA A 237 9.42 -16.43 22.96
C ALA A 237 8.16 -16.37 22.11
N THR A 238 7.25 -15.50 22.45
CA THR A 238 6.08 -15.22 21.62
C THR A 238 6.51 -14.21 20.56
N LEU A 239 6.64 -14.66 19.33
CA LEU A 239 6.80 -13.76 18.19
C LEU A 239 5.40 -13.51 17.62
N THR A 240 5.01 -12.27 17.56
CA THR A 240 3.90 -11.87 16.70
C THR A 240 4.45 -11.92 15.28
N GLU A 241 4.13 -12.96 14.55
CA GLU A 241 4.47 -13.04 13.14
C GLU A 241 3.52 -12.11 12.38
N ASN A 242 4.05 -11.00 11.87
CA ASN A 242 3.31 -10.10 10.99
C ASN A 242 3.09 -10.72 9.59
N ASN A 243 2.89 -12.03 9.53
CA ASN A 243 2.79 -12.81 8.30
C ASN A 243 1.41 -13.40 8.08
N SER A 244 0.56 -13.42 9.11
CA SER A 244 -0.77 -14.02 9.01
C SER A 244 -1.71 -13.46 10.06
N TYR A 245 -2.95 -13.36 9.70
CA TYR A 245 -4.04 -12.99 10.60
C TYR A 245 -5.28 -13.83 10.30
N LYS A 246 -6.27 -13.72 11.15
CA LYS A 246 -7.55 -14.44 11.02
C LYS A 246 -8.71 -13.49 11.18
N PHE A 247 -9.80 -13.83 10.53
CA PHE A 247 -11.10 -13.19 10.68
C PHE A 247 -12.22 -14.24 10.72
N THR A 248 -13.43 -13.83 11.09
CA THR A 248 -14.60 -14.73 11.13
C THR A 248 -15.48 -14.47 9.92
N ALA A 249 -15.72 -15.51 9.14
CA ALA A 249 -16.65 -15.49 8.00
C ALA A 249 -18.09 -15.71 8.42
N LEU A 250 -19.03 -15.45 7.52
CA LEU A 250 -20.48 -15.64 7.73
C LEU A 250 -20.84 -17.12 7.97
N SER A 251 -20.23 -18.03 7.24
CA SER A 251 -20.52 -19.48 7.30
C SER A 251 -19.28 -20.31 7.60
N ALA A 252 -19.51 -21.46 8.20
CA ALA A 252 -18.44 -22.43 8.44
C ALA A 252 -17.94 -23.02 7.12
N ALA A 253 -16.65 -23.24 7.03
CA ALA A 253 -16.05 -23.92 5.90
C ALA A 253 -16.49 -25.40 5.82
N THR A 254 -16.75 -25.90 4.62
CA THR A 254 -17.15 -27.29 4.37
C THR A 254 -15.94 -28.19 4.12
N SER A 255 -14.75 -27.64 4.00
CA SER A 255 -13.52 -28.40 3.82
C SER A 255 -12.30 -27.62 4.34
N THR A 256 -11.20 -28.34 4.60
CA THR A 256 -9.90 -27.74 4.84
C THR A 256 -9.22 -27.53 3.50
N ALA A 257 -8.98 -26.27 3.13
CA ALA A 257 -8.45 -25.91 1.81
C ALA A 257 -7.77 -24.54 1.84
N SER A 258 -6.97 -24.26 0.81
CA SER A 258 -6.45 -22.92 0.51
C SER A 258 -7.06 -22.43 -0.81
N GLY A 259 -7.26 -21.12 -0.95
CA GLY A 259 -7.87 -20.53 -2.13
C GLY A 259 -7.91 -19.01 -2.07
N GLY A 260 -8.69 -18.43 -2.97
CA GLY A 260 -8.84 -16.97 -3.14
C GLY A 260 -8.33 -16.50 -4.49
N GLY A 261 -7.45 -17.28 -5.15
CA GLY A 261 -6.88 -16.95 -6.45
C GLY A 261 -5.65 -16.04 -6.34
N SER A 262 -5.23 -15.54 -7.49
CA SER A 262 -4.08 -14.63 -7.66
C SER A 262 -4.55 -13.18 -7.69
N PHE A 263 -3.65 -12.27 -7.30
CA PHE A 263 -3.89 -10.82 -7.28
C PHE A 263 -4.97 -10.34 -6.31
N VAL A 264 -5.22 -11.11 -5.27
CA VAL A 264 -6.06 -10.66 -4.16
C VAL A 264 -5.32 -9.57 -3.40
N SER A 265 -5.99 -8.49 -3.09
CA SER A 265 -5.45 -7.45 -2.20
C SER A 265 -6.28 -7.32 -0.94
N ALA A 266 -5.62 -6.97 0.17
CA ALA A 266 -6.26 -6.62 1.42
C ALA A 266 -5.98 -5.13 1.64
N GLY A 267 -6.99 -4.32 1.42
CA GLY A 267 -6.86 -2.88 1.57
C GLY A 267 -7.02 -2.42 3.01
N PRO A 268 -6.30 -1.36 3.43
CA PRO A 268 -6.85 -0.42 4.36
C PRO A 268 -8.07 0.25 3.71
N ILE A 269 -8.86 0.90 4.52
CA ILE A 269 -9.89 1.79 4.02
C ILE A 269 -9.15 3.00 3.46
N ASP A 270 -9.02 3.06 2.14
CA ASP A 270 -8.34 4.18 1.50
C ASP A 270 -9.16 5.45 1.68
N ASN A 271 -8.71 6.27 2.64
CA ASN A 271 -9.10 7.66 2.70
C ASN A 271 -7.96 8.48 2.10
N GLY A 272 -8.08 8.87 0.86
CA GLY A 272 -7.17 9.87 0.35
C GLY A 272 -6.64 9.74 -1.07
N VAL A 273 -6.79 8.62 -1.78
CA VAL A 273 -6.32 8.51 -3.16
C VAL A 273 -7.38 7.87 -4.05
N THR A 274 -7.80 8.59 -5.07
CA THR A 274 -8.49 7.99 -6.23
C THR A 274 -7.42 7.47 -7.18
N GLU A 275 -7.53 6.23 -7.63
CA GLU A 275 -6.78 5.77 -8.80
C GLU A 275 -7.16 6.57 -10.05
#